data_bd64b3ee56a1aa70b0ac16733ed27b93
#
_entry.id   bd64b3ee56a1aa70b0ac16733ed27b93
#
_cell.length_a   1.000
_cell.length_b   1.000
_cell.length_c   1.000
_cell.angle_alpha   90.00
_cell.angle_beta   90.00
_cell.angle_gamma   90.00
#
_symmetry.space_group_name_H-M   'P 1'
#
loop_
_entity.id
_entity.type
_entity.pdbx_description
1 polymer ?
#
loop_
_entity_poly.entity_id
_entity_poly.type
_entity_poly.pdbx_seq_one_letter_code
_entity_poly.pdbx_strand_id
1 'polypeptide(L)'
;MSILLAFFRSAAHTRARKPLGDIAFWLLARPADVAISSQARCDHFDATLYSSVLQDRKRFYYGIFSGKFQGKPFNFSFVSLRPAFNHRAELWTCCPDRMGLRHLTGGIALRPTVFLWGLPGQYINYERALEIAGGRPLASPDLRDAVRCAALLLPGGGDMEPRRYGQANTASRGLEPERDTGELFLLEQFIMEKKPVLGICRGLQVLNVFFGGTLIQDLPGHSQAAGRDRLHRVRTAPSPLQDLFGEILVVNSAHHQAADRLGQGLRAVQWAIDGTVEAVIHQSLPVWGVQWHPERLAGPLSLSGAADGGCLFTAWLALAGGTGQS
;
A
#
# COMPACT_ATOMS: atom_id res chain seq x y z
N MET A 1 28.68 -9.65 22.30
CA MET A 1 29.30 -9.90 20.98
C MET A 1 28.16 -10.07 20.01
N SER A 2 27.85 -9.09 19.19
CA SER A 2 26.77 -9.16 18.20
C SER A 2 27.41 -9.20 16.82
N ILE A 3 27.10 -10.21 16.04
CA ILE A 3 27.59 -10.42 14.67
C ILE A 3 26.51 -9.90 13.72
N LEU A 4 26.85 -8.95 12.85
CA LEU A 4 25.98 -8.45 11.78
C LEU A 4 26.41 -9.13 10.48
N LEU A 5 25.53 -9.94 9.89
CA LEU A 5 25.71 -10.54 8.56
C LEU A 5 24.93 -9.69 7.54
N ALA A 6 25.62 -9.14 6.56
CA ALA A 6 24.98 -8.51 5.41
C ALA A 6 25.17 -9.38 4.17
N PHE A 7 24.09 -9.83 3.55
CA PHE A 7 24.10 -10.58 2.31
C PHE A 7 23.70 -9.66 1.15
N PHE A 8 24.51 -9.63 0.10
CA PHE A 8 24.19 -8.96 -1.15
C PHE A 8 23.83 -10.01 -2.21
N ARG A 9 22.59 -9.99 -2.70
CA ARG A 9 22.23 -10.69 -3.94
C ARG A 9 22.23 -9.66 -5.09
N SER A 10 23.12 -9.83 -6.04
CA SER A 10 23.10 -9.08 -7.29
C SER A 10 22.18 -9.79 -8.28
N ALA A 11 21.06 -9.17 -8.63
CA ALA A 11 20.24 -9.56 -9.76
C ALA A 11 20.68 -8.77 -11.00
N ALA A 12 21.72 -9.24 -11.68
CA ALA A 12 22.05 -8.79 -13.02
C ALA A 12 21.78 -9.91 -14.00
N HIS A 13 20.68 -9.79 -14.77
CA HIS A 13 20.44 -10.62 -15.94
C HIS A 13 21.36 -10.17 -17.08
N THR A 14 22.52 -10.80 -17.21
CA THR A 14 23.26 -10.87 -18.48
C THR A 14 23.85 -12.27 -18.61
N ARG A 15 23.69 -12.83 -19.80
CA ARG A 15 24.23 -14.14 -20.21
C ARG A 15 25.74 -14.21 -19.99
N ALA A 16 26.16 -14.75 -18.86
CA ALA A 16 27.52 -15.26 -18.69
C ALA A 16 27.49 -16.42 -17.68
N ARG A 17 28.01 -17.55 -18.12
CA ARG A 17 28.12 -18.79 -17.36
C ARG A 17 29.16 -18.63 -16.25
N LYS A 18 28.74 -18.34 -15.03
CA LYS A 18 29.29 -18.78 -13.75
C LYS A 18 28.52 -18.03 -12.63
N PRO A 19 28.05 -18.70 -11.56
CA PRO A 19 27.44 -18.01 -10.43
C PRO A 19 28.52 -17.21 -9.70
N LEU A 20 28.30 -15.91 -9.54
CA LEU A 20 29.07 -15.08 -8.61
C LEU A 20 28.72 -15.56 -7.20
N GLY A 21 29.72 -16.05 -6.47
CA GLY A 21 29.58 -16.48 -5.09
C GLY A 21 29.12 -15.33 -4.17
N ASP A 22 28.36 -15.69 -3.15
CA ASP A 22 27.92 -14.76 -2.11
C ASP A 22 29.14 -14.15 -1.40
N ILE A 23 29.28 -12.84 -1.44
CA ILE A 23 30.33 -12.11 -0.72
C ILE A 23 29.81 -11.84 0.68
N ALA A 24 30.34 -12.51 1.67
CA ALA A 24 30.03 -12.29 3.06
C ALA A 24 31.11 -11.42 3.71
N PHE A 25 30.73 -10.30 4.31
CA PHE A 25 31.60 -9.47 5.12
C PHE A 25 31.32 -9.68 6.60
N TRP A 26 32.36 -9.96 7.39
CA TRP A 26 32.29 -10.10 8.83
C TRP A 26 32.76 -8.79 9.48
N LEU A 27 31.91 -8.13 10.23
CA LEU A 27 32.29 -6.99 11.07
C LEU A 27 32.26 -7.42 12.54
N LEU A 28 33.40 -7.52 13.13
CA LEU A 28 33.57 -7.72 14.58
C LEU A 28 33.68 -6.35 15.25
N ALA A 29 32.66 -5.89 15.95
CA ALA A 29 32.72 -4.68 16.77
C ALA A 29 33.14 -5.05 18.19
N ARG A 30 34.26 -4.54 18.67
CA ARG A 30 34.63 -4.50 20.11
C ARG A 30 34.14 -3.19 20.73
N PRO A 31 33.73 -3.21 22.02
CA PRO A 31 33.39 -1.98 22.72
C PRO A 31 34.66 -1.34 23.23
N ALA A 32 35.10 -0.28 22.63
CA ALA A 32 35.90 0.84 23.15
C ALA A 32 36.50 1.65 22.00
N ASP A 33 36.27 2.93 22.04
CA ASP A 33 36.92 4.08 21.38
C ASP A 33 38.08 3.79 20.42
N VAL A 34 37.78 3.29 19.20
CA VAL A 34 38.77 3.18 18.13
C VAL A 34 38.11 3.41 16.77
N ALA A 35 38.65 4.36 16.02
CA ALA A 35 38.39 4.48 14.61
C ALA A 35 39.03 3.28 13.91
N ILE A 36 38.22 2.42 13.28
CA ILE A 36 38.68 1.27 12.51
C ILE A 36 38.59 1.60 11.04
N SER A 37 39.67 1.67 10.31
CA SER A 37 39.71 1.61 8.88
C SER A 37 40.05 0.17 8.46
N SER A 38 39.24 -0.45 7.62
CA SER A 38 39.55 -1.72 6.99
C SER A 38 39.43 -1.62 5.47
N GLN A 39 40.44 -2.12 4.78
CA GLN A 39 40.46 -2.19 3.32
C GLN A 39 40.24 -3.64 2.93
N ALA A 40 39.19 -3.87 2.12
CA ALA A 40 38.89 -5.17 1.54
C ALA A 40 39.17 -5.11 0.03
N ARG A 41 40.01 -6.03 -0.46
CA ARG A 41 40.27 -6.23 -1.89
C ARG A 41 39.63 -7.54 -2.35
N CYS A 42 38.88 -7.45 -3.41
CA CYS A 42 38.45 -8.59 -4.20
C CYS A 42 38.72 -8.25 -5.67
N ASP A 43 39.02 -9.21 -6.52
CA ASP A 43 39.52 -9.03 -7.90
C ASP A 43 38.69 -8.09 -8.80
N HIS A 44 37.51 -7.66 -8.33
CA HIS A 44 36.61 -6.75 -9.06
C HIS A 44 36.02 -5.62 -8.19
N PHE A 45 36.52 -5.45 -6.96
CA PHE A 45 35.93 -4.53 -5.99
C PHE A 45 36.98 -3.93 -5.08
N ASP A 46 37.07 -2.62 -5.07
CA ASP A 46 37.96 -1.84 -4.19
C ASP A 46 37.08 -0.92 -3.34
N ALA A 47 37.01 -1.16 -2.04
CA ALA A 47 36.17 -0.40 -1.13
C ALA A 47 36.91 -0.01 0.15
N THR A 48 36.75 1.22 0.58
CA THR A 48 37.31 1.74 1.86
C THR A 48 36.16 2.04 2.80
N LEU A 49 36.21 1.46 3.99
CA LEU A 49 35.25 1.71 5.06
C LEU A 49 35.78 2.80 5.99
N TYR A 50 35.01 3.88 6.17
CA TYR A 50 35.24 4.89 7.20
C TYR A 50 34.14 4.77 8.26
N SER A 51 34.51 4.54 9.53
CA SER A 51 33.57 4.54 10.64
C SER A 51 33.96 5.62 11.64
N SER A 52 33.01 6.41 12.11
CA SER A 52 33.15 7.32 13.23
C SER A 52 32.13 6.98 14.32
N VAL A 53 32.59 6.97 15.59
CA VAL A 53 31.74 6.79 16.77
C VAL A 53 31.54 8.15 17.41
N LEU A 54 30.29 8.63 17.49
CA LEU A 54 29.97 9.82 18.28
C LEU A 54 29.48 9.41 19.67
N GLN A 55 30.19 9.93 20.69
CA GLN A 55 29.82 9.74 22.08
C GLN A 55 28.69 10.67 22.48
N ASP A 56 27.49 10.13 22.67
CA ASP A 56 26.57 10.52 23.72
C ASP A 56 25.46 9.45 23.83
N ARG A 57 24.79 9.30 24.95
CA ARG A 57 23.91 8.19 25.40
C ARG A 57 23.00 7.52 24.35
N LYS A 58 23.10 7.90 23.06
CA LYS A 58 22.51 7.24 21.87
C LYS A 58 23.68 6.84 20.96
N ARG A 59 23.98 5.56 20.87
CA ARG A 59 25.06 5.05 20.00
C ARG A 59 24.56 5.01 18.57
N PHE A 60 25.10 5.90 17.74
CA PHE A 60 24.90 5.90 16.28
C PHE A 60 26.12 5.24 15.62
N TYR A 61 25.90 4.38 14.66
CA TYR A 61 26.96 3.87 13.80
C TYR A 61 26.74 4.47 12.40
N TYR A 62 27.74 5.18 11.92
CA TYR A 62 27.78 5.74 10.60
C TYR A 62 28.91 5.10 9.82
N GLY A 63 28.66 4.64 8.59
CA GLY A 63 29.69 4.09 7.72
C GLY A 63 29.53 4.58 6.29
N ILE A 64 30.64 4.97 5.69
CA ILE A 64 30.73 5.32 4.26
C ILE A 64 31.56 4.26 3.58
N PHE A 65 31.03 3.64 2.53
CA PHE A 65 31.78 2.82 1.60
C PHE A 65 31.95 3.61 0.31
N SER A 66 33.18 3.79 -0.13
CA SER A 66 33.49 4.32 -1.45
C SER A 66 34.32 3.30 -2.23
N GLY A 67 34.04 3.14 -3.52
CA GLY A 67 34.77 2.18 -4.33
C GLY A 67 34.45 2.31 -5.81
N LYS A 68 34.98 1.38 -6.59
CA LYS A 68 34.68 1.27 -8.03
C LYS A 68 34.09 -0.10 -8.29
N PHE A 69 32.96 -0.13 -8.99
CA PHE A 69 32.38 -1.35 -9.52
C PHE A 69 32.36 -1.28 -11.06
N GLN A 70 33.02 -2.22 -11.72
CA GLN A 70 33.23 -2.22 -13.16
C GLN A 70 33.78 -0.88 -13.69
N GLY A 71 34.74 -0.30 -12.96
CA GLY A 71 35.38 0.97 -13.35
C GLY A 71 34.60 2.25 -13.05
N LYS A 72 33.33 2.16 -12.62
CA LYS A 72 32.51 3.32 -12.24
C LYS A 72 32.60 3.56 -10.72
N PRO A 73 32.81 4.81 -10.28
CA PRO A 73 32.82 5.14 -8.86
C PRO A 73 31.43 4.96 -8.25
N PHE A 74 31.35 4.42 -7.03
CA PHE A 74 30.14 4.39 -6.24
C PHE A 74 30.45 4.77 -4.80
N ASN A 75 29.48 5.38 -4.12
CA ASN A 75 29.54 5.67 -2.71
C ASN A 75 28.30 5.08 -2.03
N PHE A 76 28.52 4.44 -0.90
CA PHE A 76 27.46 3.88 -0.08
C PHE A 76 27.61 4.35 1.36
N SER A 77 26.55 4.91 1.91
CA SER A 77 26.53 5.37 3.31
C SER A 77 25.42 4.66 4.06
N PHE A 78 25.70 4.24 5.30
CA PHE A 78 24.67 3.69 6.18
C PHE A 78 24.73 4.34 7.56
N VAL A 79 23.58 4.46 8.20
CA VAL A 79 23.45 4.89 9.60
C VAL A 79 22.69 3.81 10.34
N SER A 80 23.24 3.29 11.44
CA SER A 80 22.54 2.35 12.31
C SER A 80 22.26 3.01 13.66
N LEU A 81 21.00 3.03 14.05
CA LEU A 81 20.53 3.48 15.35
C LEU A 81 20.33 2.26 16.25
N ARG A 82 20.94 2.21 17.42
CA ARG A 82 20.61 1.25 18.47
C ARG A 82 19.87 1.97 19.60
N PRO A 83 18.55 1.85 19.71
CA PRO A 83 17.86 1.93 20.99
C PRO A 83 17.88 0.55 21.66
N ALA A 84 17.84 0.50 22.98
CA ALA A 84 17.94 -0.70 23.81
C ALA A 84 16.75 -1.62 23.61
N PHE A 85 16.15 -2.09 22.79
CA PHE A 85 15.00 -2.96 22.46
C PHE A 85 14.27 -2.53 21.18
N ASN A 86 14.85 -2.69 20.03
CA ASN A 86 14.25 -3.12 18.76
C ASN A 86 15.23 -2.80 17.61
N HIS A 87 15.55 -3.80 16.82
CA HIS A 87 16.49 -3.66 15.70
C HIS A 87 15.78 -3.05 14.50
N ARG A 88 16.12 -1.79 14.16
CA ARG A 88 15.82 -1.23 12.83
C ARG A 88 17.15 -0.99 12.12
N ALA A 89 17.35 -1.58 10.96
CA ALA A 89 18.45 -1.29 10.05
C ALA A 89 17.90 -0.45 8.89
N GLU A 90 18.53 0.68 8.60
CA GLU A 90 18.16 1.53 7.44
C GLU A 90 19.13 1.24 6.30
N LEU A 91 18.59 0.89 5.14
CA LEU A 91 19.34 0.64 3.92
C LEU A 91 19.16 1.79 2.92
N TRP A 92 20.25 2.34 2.42
CA TRP A 92 20.26 3.37 1.40
C TRP A 92 20.73 2.79 0.07
N THR A 93 20.02 3.02 -1.03
CA THR A 93 20.45 2.62 -2.37
C THR A 93 20.60 3.85 -3.26
N CYS A 94 21.69 3.90 -4.04
CA CYS A 94 21.90 4.88 -5.10
C CYS A 94 21.40 4.31 -6.41
N CYS A 95 20.45 4.99 -7.06
CA CYS A 95 20.10 4.74 -8.47
C CYS A 95 21.01 5.57 -9.38
N PRO A 96 21.68 4.97 -10.39
CA PRO A 96 22.67 5.68 -11.23
C PRO A 96 22.08 6.76 -12.14
N ASP A 97 20.77 6.75 -12.42
CA ASP A 97 20.17 7.56 -13.49
C ASP A 97 19.37 8.78 -13.03
N ARG A 98 19.26 9.04 -11.73
CA ARG A 98 18.72 10.31 -11.20
C ARG A 98 19.40 10.63 -9.88
N MET A 99 20.05 11.80 -9.80
CA MET A 99 20.55 12.36 -8.54
C MET A 99 19.38 12.66 -7.59
N GLY A 100 18.95 11.66 -6.84
CA GLY A 100 17.98 11.76 -5.77
C GLY A 100 18.21 10.60 -4.82
N LEU A 101 18.72 10.89 -3.64
CA LEU A 101 18.75 9.94 -2.51
C LEU A 101 17.30 9.61 -2.14
N ARG A 102 16.88 8.37 -2.42
CA ARG A 102 15.63 7.86 -1.85
C ARG A 102 15.97 7.18 -0.52
N HIS A 103 15.37 7.68 0.52
CA HIS A 103 15.43 7.09 1.86
C HIS A 103 14.60 5.79 1.87
N LEU A 104 15.29 4.65 1.89
CA LEU A 104 14.64 3.38 2.17
C LEU A 104 14.87 3.05 3.65
N THR A 105 13.89 3.37 4.48
CA THR A 105 13.83 2.85 5.84
C THR A 105 13.55 1.35 5.76
N GLY A 106 14.61 0.56 5.68
CA GLY A 106 14.55 -0.89 5.72
C GLY A 106 14.59 -1.41 7.15
N GLY A 107 13.62 -1.00 7.96
CA GLY A 107 13.16 -1.92 9.00
C GLY A 107 12.58 -3.13 8.25
N ILE A 108 12.53 -4.31 8.83
CA ILE A 108 11.56 -5.31 8.42
C ILE A 108 10.23 -4.61 8.66
N ALA A 109 9.78 -3.83 7.66
CA ALA A 109 8.45 -3.27 7.65
C ALA A 109 7.56 -4.51 7.62
N LEU A 110 7.03 -4.86 8.78
CA LEU A 110 6.02 -5.90 8.85
C LEU A 110 4.96 -5.48 7.84
N ARG A 111 4.87 -6.22 6.73
CA ARG A 111 3.88 -5.96 5.71
C ARG A 111 2.53 -5.84 6.40
N PRO A 112 1.82 -4.70 6.31
CA PRO A 112 0.57 -4.54 7.05
C PRO A 112 -0.39 -5.64 6.62
N THR A 113 -0.96 -6.35 7.60
CA THR A 113 -1.98 -7.35 7.32
C THR A 113 -3.29 -6.64 7.08
N VAL A 114 -3.90 -6.92 5.94
CA VAL A 114 -5.16 -6.34 5.50
C VAL A 114 -6.23 -7.40 5.56
N PHE A 115 -7.30 -7.13 6.30
CA PHE A 115 -8.44 -8.02 6.42
C PHE A 115 -9.39 -7.87 5.24
N LEU A 116 -9.85 -9.01 4.70
CA LEU A 116 -10.96 -9.13 3.74
C LEU A 116 -11.91 -10.20 4.29
N TRP A 117 -13.17 -9.84 4.50
CA TRP A 117 -14.14 -10.82 4.98
C TRP A 117 -14.64 -11.70 3.84
N GLY A 118 -14.27 -12.96 3.84
CA GLY A 118 -14.62 -13.96 2.84
C GLY A 118 -13.68 -15.16 2.85
N LEU A 119 -13.86 -16.08 1.93
CA LEU A 119 -13.00 -17.25 1.83
C LEU A 119 -11.66 -16.91 1.17
N PRO A 120 -10.56 -17.59 1.54
CA PRO A 120 -9.28 -17.47 0.84
C PRO A 120 -9.44 -17.72 -0.67
N GLY A 121 -8.89 -16.80 -1.50
CA GLY A 121 -8.99 -16.86 -2.95
C GLY A 121 -10.31 -16.36 -3.54
N GLN A 122 -11.30 -16.05 -2.73
CA GLN A 122 -12.57 -15.45 -3.20
C GLN A 122 -12.34 -14.09 -3.87
N TYR A 123 -11.35 -13.35 -3.41
CA TYR A 123 -11.04 -11.99 -3.86
C TYR A 123 -9.64 -11.91 -4.50
N ILE A 124 -9.31 -12.87 -5.38
CA ILE A 124 -7.96 -13.07 -5.90
C ILE A 124 -7.30 -11.81 -6.49
N ASN A 125 -8.06 -10.95 -7.20
CA ASN A 125 -7.49 -9.73 -7.76
C ASN A 125 -7.16 -8.69 -6.68
N TYR A 126 -7.99 -8.57 -5.63
CA TYR A 126 -7.73 -7.71 -4.48
C TYR A 126 -6.52 -8.21 -3.68
N GLU A 127 -6.46 -9.52 -3.43
CA GLU A 127 -5.35 -10.16 -2.72
C GLU A 127 -4.04 -9.93 -3.47
N ARG A 128 -4.01 -10.15 -4.79
CA ARG A 128 -2.83 -9.87 -5.64
C ARG A 128 -2.43 -8.39 -5.66
N ALA A 129 -3.39 -7.49 -5.78
CA ALA A 129 -3.11 -6.06 -5.77
C ALA A 129 -2.50 -5.60 -4.43
N LEU A 130 -3.00 -6.12 -3.30
CA LEU A 130 -2.42 -5.91 -1.98
C LEU A 130 -1.00 -6.45 -1.86
N GLU A 131 -0.73 -7.66 -2.35
CA GLU A 131 0.61 -8.27 -2.34
C GLU A 131 1.61 -7.47 -3.16
N ILE A 132 1.22 -7.03 -4.37
CA ILE A 132 2.04 -6.18 -5.25
C ILE A 132 2.36 -4.85 -4.55
N ALA A 133 1.39 -4.26 -3.83
CA ALA A 133 1.56 -3.02 -3.09
C ALA A 133 2.36 -3.17 -1.78
N GLY A 134 2.77 -4.40 -1.42
CA GLY A 134 3.57 -4.68 -0.22
C GLY A 134 2.74 -5.01 1.03
N GLY A 135 1.43 -5.17 0.92
CA GLY A 135 0.56 -5.66 1.99
C GLY A 135 0.58 -7.19 2.13
N ARG A 136 -0.07 -7.68 3.14
CA ARG A 136 -0.36 -9.10 3.37
C ARG A 136 -1.88 -9.29 3.49
N PRO A 137 -2.56 -9.78 2.45
CA PRO A 137 -3.99 -10.05 2.54
C PRO A 137 -4.27 -11.18 3.53
N LEU A 138 -5.35 -11.07 4.28
CA LEU A 138 -5.93 -12.10 5.11
C LEU A 138 -7.43 -12.19 4.81
N ALA A 139 -7.78 -13.07 3.88
CA ALA A 139 -9.17 -13.43 3.65
C ALA A 139 -9.59 -14.49 4.65
N SER A 140 -10.63 -14.21 5.45
CA SER A 140 -11.16 -15.16 6.42
C SER A 140 -12.68 -14.97 6.59
N PRO A 141 -13.45 -16.06 6.72
CA PRO A 141 -14.87 -15.98 7.06
C PRO A 141 -15.09 -15.67 8.54
N ASP A 142 -14.06 -15.80 9.38
CA ASP A 142 -14.12 -15.51 10.81
C ASP A 142 -13.80 -14.03 11.09
N LEU A 143 -14.79 -13.25 11.49
CA LEU A 143 -14.62 -11.83 11.83
C LEU A 143 -13.60 -11.59 12.95
N ARG A 144 -13.35 -12.57 13.83
CA ARG A 144 -12.38 -12.46 14.92
C ARG A 144 -10.94 -12.32 14.41
N ASP A 145 -10.66 -12.81 13.22
CA ASP A 145 -9.34 -12.67 12.59
C ASP A 145 -8.99 -11.21 12.25
N ALA A 146 -9.99 -10.33 12.14
CA ALA A 146 -9.83 -8.92 11.86
C ALA A 146 -9.07 -8.16 12.97
N VAL A 147 -9.18 -8.57 14.22
CA VAL A 147 -8.59 -7.89 15.39
C VAL A 147 -7.08 -7.67 15.24
N ARG A 148 -6.37 -8.64 14.65
CA ARG A 148 -4.92 -8.59 14.46
C ARG A 148 -4.49 -7.87 13.18
N CYS A 149 -5.44 -7.37 12.38
CA CYS A 149 -5.15 -6.74 11.11
C CYS A 149 -4.92 -5.24 11.26
N ALA A 150 -4.01 -4.71 10.45
CA ALA A 150 -3.63 -3.30 10.46
C ALA A 150 -4.57 -2.43 9.62
N ALA A 151 -5.31 -3.02 8.68
CA ALA A 151 -6.21 -2.32 7.78
C ALA A 151 -7.36 -3.22 7.33
N LEU A 152 -8.45 -2.62 6.86
CA LEU A 152 -9.64 -3.30 6.32
C LEU A 152 -9.83 -2.93 4.84
N LEU A 153 -10.03 -3.93 3.99
CA LEU A 153 -10.49 -3.74 2.64
C LEU A 153 -11.89 -4.30 2.48
N LEU A 154 -12.83 -3.46 2.02
CA LEU A 154 -14.20 -3.82 1.65
C LEU A 154 -14.26 -4.01 0.13
N PRO A 155 -14.36 -5.25 -0.37
CA PRO A 155 -14.36 -5.52 -1.81
C PRO A 155 -15.71 -5.24 -2.46
N GLY A 156 -15.74 -5.23 -3.80
CA GLY A 156 -16.95 -5.21 -4.60
C GLY A 156 -17.84 -6.43 -4.38
N GLY A 157 -19.05 -6.42 -4.94
CA GLY A 157 -20.01 -7.50 -4.79
C GLY A 157 -21.42 -7.11 -5.20
N GLY A 158 -22.41 -7.86 -4.73
CA GLY A 158 -23.83 -7.55 -4.89
C GLY A 158 -24.26 -6.28 -4.16
N ASP A 159 -25.50 -5.87 -4.36
CA ASP A 159 -26.00 -4.61 -3.82
C ASP A 159 -26.24 -4.68 -2.32
N MET A 160 -26.12 -3.53 -1.67
CA MET A 160 -26.49 -3.33 -0.29
C MET A 160 -28.01 -3.30 -0.11
N GLU A 161 -28.50 -3.85 0.99
CA GLU A 161 -29.93 -3.88 1.28
C GLU A 161 -30.49 -2.47 1.50
N PRO A 162 -31.48 -1.99 0.68
CA PRO A 162 -31.96 -0.61 0.72
C PRO A 162 -32.51 -0.14 2.08
N ARG A 163 -33.08 -1.04 2.88
CA ARG A 163 -33.55 -0.69 4.23
C ARG A 163 -32.42 -0.16 5.14
N ARG A 164 -31.14 -0.51 4.86
CA ARG A 164 -29.97 -0.04 5.61
C ARG A 164 -29.74 1.46 5.48
N TYR A 165 -30.23 2.05 4.39
CA TYR A 165 -30.16 3.50 4.15
C TYR A 165 -31.56 4.14 4.04
N GLY A 166 -32.60 3.49 4.63
CA GLY A 166 -33.93 4.04 4.81
C GLY A 166 -34.79 4.07 3.55
N GLN A 167 -34.48 3.23 2.55
CA GLN A 167 -35.23 3.18 1.29
C GLN A 167 -35.93 1.82 1.09
N ALA A 168 -37.02 1.81 0.31
CA ALA A 168 -37.58 0.59 -0.25
C ALA A 168 -36.69 0.07 -1.37
N ASN A 169 -36.69 -1.25 -1.60
CA ASN A 169 -36.00 -1.82 -2.74
C ASN A 169 -36.80 -1.53 -4.02
N THR A 170 -36.18 -0.81 -4.96
CA THR A 170 -36.75 -0.48 -6.28
C THR A 170 -35.97 -1.12 -7.42
N ALA A 171 -34.66 -1.40 -7.22
CA ALA A 171 -33.78 -1.92 -8.27
C ALA A 171 -32.57 -2.70 -7.76
N SER A 172 -32.35 -2.74 -6.45
CA SER A 172 -31.21 -3.47 -5.87
C SER A 172 -31.40 -4.99 -6.02
N ARG A 173 -30.30 -5.67 -6.35
CA ARG A 173 -30.23 -7.11 -6.66
C ARG A 173 -28.99 -7.77 -6.07
N GLY A 174 -29.02 -9.10 -5.93
CA GLY A 174 -27.90 -9.84 -5.36
C GLY A 174 -27.62 -9.44 -3.91
N LEU A 175 -28.69 -9.20 -3.12
CA LEU A 175 -28.58 -8.74 -1.74
C LEU A 175 -27.94 -9.82 -0.86
N GLU A 176 -27.00 -9.41 -0.04
CA GLU A 176 -26.28 -10.25 0.93
C GLU A 176 -26.42 -9.66 2.36
N PRO A 177 -27.60 -9.77 3.03
CA PRO A 177 -27.86 -9.09 4.31
C PRO A 177 -26.91 -9.47 5.44
N GLU A 178 -26.40 -10.70 5.44
CA GLU A 178 -25.39 -11.15 6.41
C GLU A 178 -24.06 -10.44 6.18
N ARG A 179 -23.66 -10.32 4.91
CA ARG A 179 -22.46 -9.58 4.51
C ARG A 179 -22.58 -8.09 4.86
N ASP A 180 -23.72 -7.47 4.63
CA ASP A 180 -23.98 -6.10 5.06
C ASP A 180 -23.77 -5.93 6.56
N THR A 181 -24.33 -6.85 7.37
CA THR A 181 -24.22 -6.80 8.81
C THR A 181 -22.77 -6.95 9.29
N GLY A 182 -22.05 -7.92 8.73
CA GLY A 182 -20.66 -8.17 9.10
C GLY A 182 -19.71 -7.07 8.66
N GLU A 183 -19.88 -6.51 7.46
CA GLU A 183 -19.04 -5.41 6.99
C GLU A 183 -19.29 -4.11 7.77
N LEU A 184 -20.54 -3.81 8.14
CA LEU A 184 -20.86 -2.67 9.02
C LEU A 184 -20.25 -2.84 10.42
N PHE A 185 -20.29 -4.04 10.97
CA PHE A 185 -19.64 -4.36 12.26
C PHE A 185 -18.12 -4.19 12.17
N LEU A 186 -17.48 -4.71 11.13
CA LEU A 186 -16.04 -4.53 10.89
C LEU A 186 -15.66 -3.07 10.77
N LEU A 187 -16.46 -2.29 10.02
CA LEU A 187 -16.23 -0.84 9.88
C LEU A 187 -16.22 -0.16 11.24
N GLU A 188 -17.20 -0.42 12.08
CA GLU A 188 -17.25 0.17 13.43
C GLU A 188 -15.97 -0.09 14.22
N GLN A 189 -15.46 -1.34 14.21
CA GLN A 189 -14.23 -1.71 14.91
C GLN A 189 -13.00 -0.96 14.36
N PHE A 190 -12.81 -0.95 13.04
CA PHE A 190 -11.65 -0.29 12.42
C PHE A 190 -11.71 1.23 12.55
N ILE A 191 -12.89 1.84 12.49
CA ILE A 191 -13.09 3.26 12.68
C ILE A 191 -12.79 3.67 14.13
N MET A 192 -13.26 2.92 15.13
CA MET A 192 -12.95 3.18 16.54
C MET A 192 -11.45 3.12 16.82
N GLU A 193 -10.73 2.20 16.19
CA GLU A 193 -9.28 2.06 16.32
C GLU A 193 -8.49 2.99 15.38
N LYS A 194 -9.17 3.84 14.60
CA LYS A 194 -8.58 4.72 13.57
C LYS A 194 -7.65 3.99 12.60
N LYS A 195 -7.95 2.73 12.33
CA LYS A 195 -7.24 1.91 11.34
C LYS A 195 -7.68 2.28 9.92
N PRO A 196 -6.79 2.20 8.93
CA PRO A 196 -7.13 2.47 7.54
C PRO A 196 -8.20 1.53 6.98
N VAL A 197 -9.16 2.12 6.25
CA VAL A 197 -10.19 1.38 5.51
C VAL A 197 -10.20 1.83 4.05
N LEU A 198 -10.25 0.87 3.13
CA LEU A 198 -10.46 1.09 1.71
C LEU A 198 -11.72 0.36 1.25
N GLY A 199 -12.70 1.11 0.73
CA GLY A 199 -13.90 0.56 0.08
C GLY A 199 -13.78 0.61 -1.44
N ILE A 200 -14.05 -0.49 -2.12
CA ILE A 200 -14.00 -0.59 -3.59
C ILE A 200 -15.36 -1.00 -4.12
N CYS A 201 -15.92 -0.22 -5.06
CA CYS A 201 -17.22 -0.41 -5.68
C CYS A 201 -18.34 -0.52 -4.62
N ARG A 202 -18.85 -1.72 -4.35
CA ARG A 202 -19.79 -1.95 -3.24
C ARG A 202 -19.19 -1.45 -1.90
N GLY A 203 -17.89 -1.63 -1.68
CA GLY A 203 -17.22 -1.18 -0.45
C GLY A 203 -17.31 0.34 -0.23
N LEU A 204 -17.22 1.17 -1.29
CA LEU A 204 -17.50 2.61 -1.19
C LEU A 204 -18.95 2.86 -0.77
N GLN A 205 -19.90 2.10 -1.31
CA GLN A 205 -21.32 2.24 -0.99
C GLN A 205 -21.59 1.88 0.47
N VAL A 206 -20.96 0.81 0.97
CA VAL A 206 -21.01 0.42 2.40
C VAL A 206 -20.46 1.52 3.29
N LEU A 207 -19.31 2.12 2.92
CA LEU A 207 -18.77 3.29 3.62
C LEU A 207 -19.78 4.44 3.66
N ASN A 208 -20.37 4.76 2.52
CA ASN A 208 -21.34 5.86 2.44
C ASN A 208 -22.54 5.63 3.37
N VAL A 209 -23.10 4.42 3.34
CA VAL A 209 -24.24 4.05 4.20
C VAL A 209 -23.85 4.02 5.68
N PHE A 210 -22.68 3.50 6.02
CA PHE A 210 -22.17 3.49 7.41
C PHE A 210 -22.11 4.90 8.01
N PHE A 211 -21.69 5.88 7.24
CA PHE A 211 -21.67 7.29 7.65
C PHE A 211 -23.03 8.01 7.48
N GLY A 212 -24.09 7.28 7.20
CA GLY A 212 -25.47 7.80 7.12
C GLY A 212 -25.86 8.39 5.75
N GLY A 213 -25.14 8.06 4.69
CA GLY A 213 -25.48 8.39 3.32
C GLY A 213 -26.57 7.50 2.71
N THR A 214 -26.94 7.77 1.45
CA THR A 214 -27.91 7.01 0.66
C THR A 214 -27.31 6.61 -0.68
N LEU A 215 -27.97 5.68 -1.39
CA LEU A 215 -27.52 5.15 -2.68
C LEU A 215 -28.56 5.40 -3.78
N ILE A 216 -28.06 5.64 -4.99
CA ILE A 216 -28.83 5.49 -6.24
C ILE A 216 -28.88 4.00 -6.53
N GLN A 217 -30.10 3.42 -6.56
CA GLN A 217 -30.27 1.96 -6.71
C GLN A 217 -30.13 1.47 -8.15
N ASP A 218 -30.30 2.35 -9.15
CA ASP A 218 -30.05 2.03 -10.55
C ASP A 218 -29.54 3.25 -11.31
N LEU A 219 -28.35 3.15 -11.84
CA LEU A 219 -27.66 4.19 -12.58
C LEU A 219 -27.29 3.66 -13.96
N PRO A 220 -27.82 4.24 -15.04
CA PRO A 220 -27.49 3.82 -16.40
C PRO A 220 -26.06 4.23 -16.78
N GLY A 221 -25.45 3.48 -17.68
CA GLY A 221 -24.19 3.88 -18.32
C GLY A 221 -22.91 3.39 -17.64
N HIS A 222 -22.94 2.95 -16.39
CA HIS A 222 -21.79 2.52 -15.59
C HIS A 222 -21.62 0.99 -15.48
N SER A 223 -22.62 0.22 -15.87
CA SER A 223 -22.52 -1.25 -15.87
C SER A 223 -21.58 -1.75 -16.97
N GLN A 224 -21.08 -2.95 -16.79
CA GLN A 224 -20.31 -3.66 -17.82
C GLN A 224 -21.05 -3.71 -19.15
N ALA A 225 -20.31 -3.70 -20.25
CA ALA A 225 -20.84 -3.91 -21.59
C ALA A 225 -20.22 -5.17 -22.20
N ALA A 226 -21.06 -6.09 -22.66
CA ALA A 226 -20.63 -7.37 -23.23
C ALA A 226 -19.62 -8.14 -22.34
N GLY A 227 -19.86 -8.16 -21.01
CA GLY A 227 -19.01 -8.84 -20.04
C GLY A 227 -17.64 -8.19 -19.77
N ARG A 228 -17.44 -6.95 -20.24
CA ARG A 228 -16.20 -6.17 -20.02
C ARG A 228 -16.50 -4.90 -19.25
N ASP A 229 -15.57 -4.49 -18.42
CA ASP A 229 -15.63 -3.20 -17.76
C ASP A 229 -15.63 -2.09 -18.81
N ARG A 230 -16.46 -1.06 -18.60
CA ARG A 230 -16.38 0.18 -19.39
C ARG A 230 -15.18 0.98 -18.93
N LEU A 231 -14.67 1.84 -19.80
CA LEU A 231 -13.66 2.83 -19.43
C LEU A 231 -14.29 4.22 -19.60
N HIS A 232 -14.11 5.08 -18.59
CA HIS A 232 -14.55 6.45 -18.65
C HIS A 232 -13.55 7.41 -17.98
N ARG A 233 -13.67 8.69 -18.30
CA ARG A 233 -12.88 9.74 -17.67
C ARG A 233 -13.55 10.18 -16.37
N VAL A 234 -12.71 10.42 -15.35
CA VAL A 234 -13.13 11.05 -14.11
C VAL A 234 -12.26 12.28 -13.85
N ARG A 235 -12.88 13.29 -13.22
CA ARG A 235 -12.20 14.49 -12.74
C ARG A 235 -11.95 14.36 -11.25
N THR A 236 -10.73 14.69 -10.80
CA THR A 236 -10.31 14.63 -9.40
C THR A 236 -10.11 16.04 -8.84
N ALA A 237 -10.70 16.32 -7.69
CA ALA A 237 -10.45 17.55 -6.93
C ALA A 237 -9.19 17.41 -6.04
N PRO A 238 -8.64 18.54 -5.52
CA PRO A 238 -7.49 18.54 -4.61
C PRO A 238 -7.66 17.55 -3.45
N SER A 239 -6.81 16.52 -3.44
CA SER A 239 -6.87 15.38 -2.54
C SER A 239 -5.64 14.48 -2.74
N PRO A 240 -5.34 13.55 -1.82
CA PRO A 240 -4.30 12.54 -2.04
C PRO A 240 -4.48 11.74 -3.35
N LEU A 241 -5.72 11.56 -3.83
CA LEU A 241 -5.98 10.90 -5.10
C LEU A 241 -5.58 11.76 -6.30
N GLN A 242 -5.68 13.09 -6.20
CA GLN A 242 -5.18 13.99 -7.25
C GLN A 242 -3.65 13.96 -7.30
N ASP A 243 -2.99 13.90 -6.16
CA ASP A 243 -1.52 13.80 -6.09
C ASP A 243 -1.03 12.48 -6.74
N LEU A 244 -1.82 11.40 -6.66
CA LEU A 244 -1.51 10.10 -7.25
C LEU A 244 -1.77 10.05 -8.76
N PHE A 245 -2.91 10.58 -9.22
CA PHE A 245 -3.45 10.31 -10.56
C PHE A 245 -3.60 11.55 -11.43
N GLY A 246 -3.40 12.74 -10.86
CA GLY A 246 -3.66 14.00 -11.55
C GLY A 246 -5.14 14.41 -11.54
N GLU A 247 -5.45 15.50 -12.23
CA GLU A 247 -6.80 16.08 -12.28
C GLU A 247 -7.77 15.25 -13.10
N ILE A 248 -7.31 14.62 -14.17
CA ILE A 248 -8.13 13.81 -15.08
C ILE A 248 -7.45 12.47 -15.30
N LEU A 249 -8.19 11.39 -15.07
CA LEU A 249 -7.74 10.02 -15.33
C LEU A 249 -8.83 9.20 -15.99
N VAL A 250 -8.45 8.06 -16.55
CA VAL A 250 -9.38 7.06 -17.08
C VAL A 250 -9.44 5.90 -16.09
N VAL A 251 -10.64 5.49 -15.72
CA VAL A 251 -10.89 4.37 -14.82
C VAL A 251 -11.85 3.37 -15.47
N ASN A 252 -11.90 2.16 -14.91
CA ASN A 252 -12.89 1.16 -15.31
C ASN A 252 -14.20 1.34 -14.53
N SER A 253 -15.30 0.83 -15.07
CA SER A 253 -16.64 0.92 -14.50
C SER A 253 -17.41 -0.38 -14.70
N ALA A 254 -17.97 -0.91 -13.61
CA ALA A 254 -18.71 -2.17 -13.58
C ALA A 254 -19.82 -2.14 -12.50
N HIS A 255 -20.48 -1.01 -12.34
CA HIS A 255 -21.51 -0.81 -11.31
C HIS A 255 -22.80 -0.24 -11.91
N HIS A 256 -23.94 -0.49 -11.25
CA HIS A 256 -25.22 0.12 -11.56
C HIS A 256 -25.80 0.90 -10.37
N GLN A 257 -25.09 0.96 -9.26
CA GLN A 257 -25.39 1.77 -8.09
C GLN A 257 -24.27 2.75 -7.83
N ALA A 258 -24.60 3.86 -7.15
CA ALA A 258 -23.62 4.89 -6.77
C ALA A 258 -24.06 5.57 -5.46
N ALA A 259 -23.13 6.31 -4.84
CA ALA A 259 -23.48 7.19 -3.73
C ALA A 259 -24.42 8.31 -4.22
N ASP A 260 -25.51 8.52 -3.48
CA ASP A 260 -26.48 9.61 -3.67
C ASP A 260 -26.13 10.76 -2.69
N ARG A 261 -26.79 10.83 -1.55
CA ARG A 261 -26.40 11.73 -0.48
C ARG A 261 -25.19 11.15 0.27
N LEU A 262 -24.13 11.96 0.39
CA LEU A 262 -22.93 11.51 1.11
C LEU A 262 -23.18 11.43 2.62
N GLY A 263 -22.55 10.43 3.23
CA GLY A 263 -22.49 10.25 4.67
C GLY A 263 -21.67 11.34 5.37
N GLN A 264 -21.89 11.47 6.68
CA GLN A 264 -21.24 12.49 7.49
C GLN A 264 -19.71 12.32 7.48
N GLY A 265 -18.99 13.41 7.27
CA GLY A 265 -17.52 13.41 7.21
C GLY A 265 -16.92 12.92 5.91
N LEU A 266 -17.70 12.32 5.01
CA LEU A 266 -17.24 11.95 3.68
C LEU A 266 -17.23 13.16 2.74
N ARG A 267 -16.20 13.25 1.92
CA ARG A 267 -16.06 14.25 0.85
C ARG A 267 -15.83 13.53 -0.47
N ALA A 268 -16.65 13.82 -1.46
CA ALA A 268 -16.39 13.37 -2.82
C ALA A 268 -15.13 14.06 -3.36
N VAL A 269 -14.29 13.29 -4.03
CA VAL A 269 -13.02 13.76 -4.60
C VAL A 269 -12.82 13.37 -6.05
N GLN A 270 -13.64 12.42 -6.57
CA GLN A 270 -13.67 12.08 -7.99
C GLN A 270 -15.12 12.02 -8.50
N TRP A 271 -15.33 12.45 -9.74
CA TRP A 271 -16.63 12.42 -10.40
C TRP A 271 -16.46 12.03 -11.86
N ALA A 272 -17.38 11.17 -12.35
CA ALA A 272 -17.59 10.97 -13.76
C ALA A 272 -18.18 12.22 -14.43
N ILE A 273 -18.23 12.23 -15.76
CA ILE A 273 -18.73 13.39 -16.52
C ILE A 273 -20.21 13.69 -16.27
N ASP A 274 -21.00 12.71 -15.91
CA ASP A 274 -22.42 12.83 -15.56
C ASP A 274 -22.66 13.26 -14.11
N GLY A 275 -21.59 13.50 -13.34
CA GLY A 275 -21.67 13.90 -11.95
C GLY A 275 -21.68 12.75 -10.94
N THR A 276 -21.66 11.51 -11.40
CA THR A 276 -21.58 10.32 -10.53
C THR A 276 -20.31 10.39 -9.66
N VAL A 277 -20.46 10.16 -8.35
CA VAL A 277 -19.34 10.12 -7.41
C VAL A 277 -18.53 8.85 -7.65
N GLU A 278 -17.26 9.04 -7.98
CA GLU A 278 -16.31 7.96 -8.29
C GLU A 278 -15.27 7.71 -7.19
N ALA A 279 -15.08 8.67 -6.29
CA ALA A 279 -14.28 8.44 -5.08
C ALA A 279 -14.70 9.38 -3.96
N VAL A 280 -14.54 8.87 -2.74
CA VAL A 280 -14.72 9.62 -1.49
C VAL A 280 -13.52 9.42 -0.56
N ILE A 281 -13.25 10.43 0.25
CA ILE A 281 -12.33 10.32 1.39
C ILE A 281 -13.03 10.87 2.63
N HIS A 282 -12.71 10.33 3.80
CA HIS A 282 -13.18 10.92 5.05
C HIS A 282 -12.24 12.06 5.47
N GLN A 283 -12.80 13.15 6.01
CA GLN A 283 -12.07 14.38 6.30
C GLN A 283 -11.05 14.24 7.44
N SER A 284 -11.25 13.31 8.36
CA SER A 284 -10.43 13.17 9.58
C SER A 284 -10.01 11.73 9.89
N LEU A 285 -10.53 10.75 9.17
CA LEU A 285 -10.21 9.33 9.37
C LEU A 285 -9.45 8.79 8.14
N PRO A 286 -8.62 7.77 8.30
CA PRO A 286 -7.89 7.16 7.19
C PRO A 286 -8.80 6.25 6.35
N VAL A 287 -9.91 6.80 5.85
CA VAL A 287 -10.96 6.08 5.11
C VAL A 287 -11.04 6.62 3.69
N TRP A 288 -10.80 5.74 2.72
CA TRP A 288 -10.91 6.02 1.30
C TRP A 288 -11.91 5.07 0.65
N GLY A 289 -12.63 5.55 -0.34
CA GLY A 289 -13.52 4.73 -1.16
C GLY A 289 -13.40 5.11 -2.62
N VAL A 290 -13.38 4.10 -3.52
CA VAL A 290 -13.44 4.29 -4.97
C VAL A 290 -14.57 3.45 -5.56
N GLN A 291 -15.31 4.00 -6.53
CA GLN A 291 -16.42 3.31 -7.17
C GLN A 291 -15.94 2.39 -8.30
N TRP A 292 -14.81 2.74 -8.92
CA TRP A 292 -14.13 1.94 -9.92
C TRP A 292 -13.31 0.79 -9.28
N HIS A 293 -12.75 -0.11 -10.11
CA HIS A 293 -12.08 -1.33 -9.68
C HIS A 293 -10.55 -1.26 -9.89
N PRO A 294 -9.78 -0.68 -8.95
CA PRO A 294 -8.32 -0.58 -9.05
C PRO A 294 -7.63 -1.96 -9.08
N GLU A 295 -8.21 -2.98 -8.45
CA GLU A 295 -7.68 -4.35 -8.46
C GLU A 295 -7.69 -5.00 -9.86
N ARG A 296 -8.49 -4.47 -10.78
CA ARG A 296 -8.55 -4.90 -12.18
C ARG A 296 -7.67 -4.04 -13.10
N LEU A 297 -6.96 -3.06 -12.53
CA LEU A 297 -6.02 -2.16 -13.21
C LEU A 297 -4.63 -2.20 -12.57
N ALA A 298 -4.32 -3.22 -11.75
CA ALA A 298 -3.07 -3.32 -11.00
C ALA A 298 -2.14 -4.40 -11.57
N GLY A 299 -0.84 -4.11 -11.62
CA GLY A 299 0.19 -5.05 -12.05
C GLY A 299 -0.07 -5.66 -13.43
N PRO A 300 -0.18 -7.01 -13.57
CA PRO A 300 -0.41 -7.65 -14.86
C PRO A 300 -1.75 -7.30 -15.52
N LEU A 301 -2.71 -6.73 -14.77
CA LEU A 301 -4.02 -6.32 -15.27
C LEU A 301 -4.06 -4.84 -15.68
N SER A 302 -2.94 -4.13 -15.61
CA SER A 302 -2.84 -2.72 -16.02
C SER A 302 -3.21 -2.55 -17.49
N LEU A 303 -3.96 -1.48 -17.79
CA LEU A 303 -4.38 -1.12 -19.13
C LEU A 303 -3.70 0.19 -19.55
N SER A 304 -3.12 0.20 -20.75
CA SER A 304 -2.51 1.42 -21.30
C SER A 304 -3.55 2.54 -21.42
N GLY A 305 -3.20 3.72 -20.90
CA GLY A 305 -4.10 4.89 -20.90
C GLY A 305 -5.14 4.91 -19.77
N ALA A 306 -5.23 3.88 -18.94
CA ALA A 306 -6.01 3.89 -17.70
C ALA A 306 -5.11 4.14 -16.47
N ALA A 307 -5.74 4.46 -15.34
CA ALA A 307 -5.05 4.63 -14.07
C ALA A 307 -4.33 3.33 -13.64
N ASP A 308 -3.14 3.45 -13.06
CA ASP A 308 -2.49 2.31 -12.39
C ASP A 308 -3.12 2.12 -11.01
N GLY A 309 -3.99 1.12 -10.90
CA GLY A 309 -4.67 0.79 -9.64
C GLY A 309 -3.72 0.40 -8.51
N GLY A 310 -2.52 -0.11 -8.82
CA GLY A 310 -1.50 -0.46 -7.85
C GLY A 310 -1.03 0.74 -7.02
N CYS A 311 -1.00 1.94 -7.63
CA CYS A 311 -0.64 3.18 -6.94
C CYS A 311 -1.61 3.49 -5.79
N LEU A 312 -2.93 3.24 -5.97
CA LEU A 312 -3.93 3.44 -4.92
C LEU A 312 -3.65 2.55 -3.71
N PHE A 313 -3.43 1.26 -3.93
CA PHE A 313 -3.14 0.30 -2.85
C PHE A 313 -1.86 0.68 -2.10
N THR A 314 -0.81 1.05 -2.82
CA THR A 314 0.48 1.46 -2.22
C THR A 314 0.31 2.69 -1.35
N ALA A 315 -0.36 3.73 -1.83
CA ALA A 315 -0.59 4.97 -1.08
C ALA A 315 -1.50 4.76 0.14
N TRP A 316 -2.57 3.98 -0.02
CA TRP A 316 -3.47 3.67 1.09
C TRP A 316 -2.79 2.82 2.18
N LEU A 317 -1.99 1.80 1.80
CA LEU A 317 -1.23 0.98 2.75
C LEU A 317 -0.21 1.79 3.56
N ALA A 318 0.31 2.89 3.00
CA ALA A 318 1.20 3.79 3.75
C ALA A 318 0.51 4.40 4.98
N LEU A 319 -0.82 4.55 4.96
CA LEU A 319 -1.59 5.02 6.12
C LEU A 319 -1.53 4.02 7.30
N ALA A 320 -1.40 2.71 7.01
CA ALA A 320 -1.28 1.68 8.05
C ALA A 320 0.10 1.67 8.74
N GLY A 321 1.14 2.20 8.10
CA GLY A 321 2.48 2.33 8.67
C GLY A 321 2.67 3.55 9.58
N GLY A 322 1.79 4.56 9.47
CA GLY A 322 1.88 5.83 10.21
C GLY A 322 1.25 5.82 11.62
N THR A 323 0.51 4.79 12.00
CA THR A 323 -0.22 4.75 13.28
C THR A 323 0.64 4.33 14.48
N GLY A 324 1.96 4.25 14.33
CA GLY A 324 2.92 3.86 15.36
C GLY A 324 3.69 5.00 16.05
N GLN A 325 3.30 6.27 15.86
CA GLN A 325 3.93 7.41 16.54
C GLN A 325 2.86 8.38 17.07
N SER A 326 2.36 8.10 18.25
CA SER A 326 1.80 9.11 19.16
C SER A 326 2.07 8.70 20.59
#